data_ff8c8d259257b7b81320976b35f77c10
#
_entry.id   ff8c8d259257b7b81320976b35f77c10
#
_cell.length_a   1.000
_cell.length_b   1.000
_cell.length_c   1.000
_cell.angle_alpha   90.00
_cell.angle_beta   90.00
_cell.angle_gamma   90.00
#
_symmetry.space_group_name_H-M   'P 1'
#
loop_
_entity.id
_entity.type
_entity.pdbx_description
1 polymer ?
#
loop_
_entity_poly.entity_id
_entity_poly.type
_entity_poly.pdbx_seq_one_letter_code
_entity_poly.pdbx_strand_id
1 'polypeptide(L)'
;NQDLLTHCTAVYWDQRGSGKSYDETLTSQNVSLTQLQQDAKELINYLLETFNKDKLYVIGFSWGTVLGMNLVKEIPQLIEAYFGIGQVVNPSKSDLELYEWLIDEYASIGANELVLALKQMGYPPYQKVAHQELFTKAITNSGAYIKMHDGVAGLNISKWIAQAFSSPDLSIKEAYETLFKTSHKVLTQSNLWAELNAVQFDEDMTNLKIPIYFISGVDDYICSKDLLQQWFQKLQAPKKDYLILSHSAHYISTQDEPSMNDFIKQIINEVYPTKEIKDEAGLNEVN
;
A
#
# COMPACT_ATOMS: atom_id res chain seq x y z
N ASN A 1 13.09 -0.54 7.17
CA ASN A 1 12.67 -1.95 7.45
C ASN A 1 13.83 -2.92 7.72
N GLN A 2 15.04 -2.41 8.09
CA GLN A 2 16.19 -3.30 8.36
C GLN A 2 15.91 -4.32 9.46
N ASP A 3 15.15 -3.94 10.46
CA ASP A 3 14.77 -4.81 11.58
C ASP A 3 13.88 -5.99 11.13
N LEU A 4 12.91 -5.77 10.24
CA LEU A 4 12.11 -6.84 9.67
C LEU A 4 12.96 -7.84 8.86
N LEU A 5 14.00 -7.36 8.16
CA LEU A 5 14.89 -8.18 7.34
C LEU A 5 15.77 -9.14 8.15
N THR A 6 15.87 -8.96 9.47
CA THR A 6 16.53 -9.95 10.34
C THR A 6 15.70 -11.22 10.55
N HIS A 7 14.40 -11.19 10.24
CA HIS A 7 13.45 -12.28 10.45
C HIS A 7 13.00 -12.94 9.15
N CYS A 8 13.10 -12.24 8.03
CA CYS A 8 12.65 -12.75 6.73
C CYS A 8 13.45 -12.14 5.57
N THR A 9 13.38 -12.79 4.41
CA THR A 9 13.81 -12.20 3.15
C THR A 9 12.64 -11.42 2.55
N ALA A 10 12.82 -10.11 2.37
CA ALA A 10 11.84 -9.28 1.66
C ALA A 10 12.20 -9.19 0.18
N VAL A 11 11.20 -9.39 -0.68
CA VAL A 11 11.31 -9.20 -2.12
C VAL A 11 10.42 -8.01 -2.50
N TYR A 12 11.04 -7.00 -3.07
CA TYR A 12 10.36 -5.83 -3.62
C TYR A 12 10.20 -6.00 -5.12
N TRP A 13 8.98 -5.93 -5.59
CA TRP A 13 8.66 -6.16 -6.99
C TRP A 13 8.33 -4.86 -7.71
N ASP A 14 9.14 -4.53 -8.71
CA ASP A 14 8.80 -3.52 -9.70
C ASP A 14 7.80 -4.11 -10.69
N GLN A 15 6.53 -3.77 -10.53
CA GLN A 15 5.45 -4.26 -11.39
C GLN A 15 5.65 -3.81 -12.85
N ARG A 16 5.04 -4.53 -13.76
CA ARG A 16 5.02 -4.18 -15.19
C ARG A 16 4.72 -2.69 -15.40
N GLY A 17 5.61 -2.00 -16.10
CA GLY A 17 5.51 -0.58 -16.39
C GLY A 17 5.99 0.34 -15.26
N SER A 18 6.57 -0.20 -14.18
CA SER A 18 7.11 0.59 -13.07
C SER A 18 8.56 0.25 -12.76
N GLY A 19 9.28 1.18 -12.10
CA GLY A 19 10.65 0.99 -11.67
C GLY A 19 11.56 0.48 -12.78
N LYS A 20 12.31 -0.57 -12.50
CA LYS A 20 13.19 -1.24 -13.48
C LYS A 20 12.43 -2.03 -14.57
N SER A 21 11.14 -2.28 -14.35
CA SER A 21 10.23 -2.90 -15.32
C SER A 21 9.53 -1.86 -16.21
N TYR A 22 9.96 -0.59 -16.17
CA TYR A 22 9.43 0.43 -17.07
C TYR A 22 9.81 0.15 -18.53
N ASP A 23 8.80 0.21 -19.40
CA ASP A 23 8.95 0.02 -20.84
C ASP A 23 8.08 1.05 -21.58
N GLU A 24 8.70 1.83 -22.48
CA GLU A 24 8.00 2.86 -23.28
C GLU A 24 6.99 2.26 -24.26
N THR A 25 7.12 0.99 -24.63
CA THR A 25 6.23 0.30 -25.57
C THR A 25 4.94 -0.20 -24.93
N LEU A 26 4.86 -0.21 -23.58
CA LEU A 26 3.66 -0.63 -22.87
C LEU A 26 2.47 0.27 -23.16
N THR A 27 1.33 -0.35 -23.41
CA THR A 27 0.04 0.28 -23.70
C THR A 27 -1.03 -0.21 -22.73
N SER A 28 -2.22 0.37 -22.80
CA SER A 28 -3.39 -0.09 -22.04
C SER A 28 -3.76 -1.56 -22.31
N GLN A 29 -3.35 -2.11 -23.44
CA GLN A 29 -3.65 -3.51 -23.78
C GLN A 29 -2.79 -4.52 -23.02
N ASN A 30 -1.58 -4.12 -22.61
CA ASN A 30 -0.65 -5.00 -21.89
C ASN A 30 -0.38 -4.59 -20.43
N VAL A 31 -1.11 -3.58 -19.92
CA VAL A 31 -1.12 -3.22 -18.49
C VAL A 31 -2.57 -3.20 -18.01
N SER A 32 -3.01 -4.28 -17.41
CA SER A 32 -4.33 -4.46 -16.79
C SER A 32 -4.17 -5.16 -15.45
N LEU A 33 -5.18 -5.09 -14.60
CA LEU A 33 -5.18 -5.82 -13.31
C LEU A 33 -4.99 -7.33 -13.54
N THR A 34 -5.67 -7.90 -14.54
CA THR A 34 -5.55 -9.31 -14.90
C THR A 34 -4.11 -9.68 -15.29
N GLN A 35 -3.43 -8.84 -16.09
CA GLN A 35 -2.04 -9.09 -16.46
C GLN A 35 -1.10 -8.99 -15.25
N LEU A 36 -1.29 -7.99 -14.39
CA LEU A 36 -0.51 -7.86 -13.16
C LEU A 36 -0.73 -9.02 -12.19
N GLN A 37 -1.94 -9.56 -12.11
CA GLN A 37 -2.23 -10.78 -11.36
C GLN A 37 -1.47 -11.98 -11.92
N GLN A 38 -1.42 -12.13 -13.25
CA GLN A 38 -0.67 -13.20 -13.89
C GLN A 38 0.83 -13.07 -13.62
N ASP A 39 1.39 -11.87 -13.81
CA ASP A 39 2.80 -11.58 -13.52
C ASP A 39 3.14 -11.89 -12.03
N ALA A 40 2.26 -11.52 -11.12
CA ALA A 40 2.43 -11.80 -9.69
C ALA A 40 2.41 -13.31 -9.37
N LYS A 41 1.53 -14.08 -10.01
CA LYS A 41 1.49 -15.54 -9.84
C LYS A 41 2.76 -16.21 -10.35
N GLU A 42 3.27 -15.77 -11.49
CA GLU A 42 4.53 -16.27 -12.05
C GLU A 42 5.70 -15.93 -11.11
N LEU A 43 5.76 -14.70 -10.61
CA LEU A 43 6.77 -14.31 -9.62
C LEU A 43 6.66 -15.13 -8.34
N ILE A 44 5.46 -15.33 -7.79
CA ILE A 44 5.25 -16.13 -6.57
C ILE A 44 5.76 -17.56 -6.78
N ASN A 45 5.40 -18.22 -7.88
CA ASN A 45 5.89 -19.56 -8.19
C ASN A 45 7.42 -19.61 -8.29
N TYR A 46 8.02 -18.65 -9.00
CA TYR A 46 9.47 -18.53 -9.11
C TYR A 46 10.16 -18.37 -7.76
N LEU A 47 9.60 -17.53 -6.87
CA LEU A 47 10.15 -17.33 -5.52
C LEU A 47 10.02 -18.57 -4.65
N LEU A 48 8.87 -19.24 -4.68
CA LEU A 48 8.66 -20.48 -3.93
C LEU A 48 9.64 -21.57 -4.36
N GLU A 49 9.87 -21.73 -5.66
CA GLU A 49 10.87 -22.66 -6.19
C GLU A 49 12.30 -22.23 -5.79
N THR A 50 12.66 -20.96 -5.99
CA THR A 50 14.00 -20.43 -5.71
C THR A 50 14.39 -20.58 -4.24
N PHE A 51 13.46 -20.31 -3.33
CA PHE A 51 13.70 -20.39 -1.89
C PHE A 51 13.31 -21.74 -1.26
N ASN A 52 12.87 -22.71 -2.06
CA ASN A 52 12.37 -24.01 -1.61
C ASN A 52 11.35 -23.88 -0.47
N LYS A 53 10.29 -23.11 -0.72
CA LYS A 53 9.19 -22.83 0.20
C LYS A 53 7.87 -23.26 -0.41
N ASP A 54 6.93 -23.68 0.43
CA ASP A 54 5.57 -24.03 0.00
C ASP A 54 4.65 -22.81 -0.06
N LYS A 55 4.93 -21.81 0.76
CA LYS A 55 4.15 -20.58 0.88
C LYS A 55 5.02 -19.36 1.17
N LEU A 56 4.48 -18.18 0.91
CA LEU A 56 5.08 -16.90 1.25
C LEU A 56 4.06 -15.95 1.88
N TYR A 57 4.55 -14.91 2.53
CA TYR A 57 3.73 -13.78 2.98
C TYR A 57 3.56 -12.78 1.85
N VAL A 58 2.37 -12.23 1.69
CA VAL A 58 2.10 -11.14 0.75
C VAL A 58 1.84 -9.86 1.53
N ILE A 59 2.57 -8.81 1.20
CA ILE A 59 2.35 -7.46 1.74
C ILE A 59 1.92 -6.55 0.59
N GLY A 60 0.73 -5.97 0.67
CA GLY A 60 0.26 -4.94 -0.25
C GLY A 60 0.25 -3.57 0.43
N PHE A 61 0.64 -2.52 -0.29
CA PHE A 61 0.47 -1.14 0.14
C PHE A 61 -0.39 -0.37 -0.85
N SER A 62 -1.44 0.33 -0.34
CA SER A 62 -2.30 1.18 -1.17
C SER A 62 -2.83 0.43 -2.42
N TRP A 63 -2.52 0.87 -3.64
CA TRP A 63 -2.83 0.15 -4.88
C TRP A 63 -2.43 -1.33 -4.83
N GLY A 64 -1.27 -1.65 -4.26
CA GLY A 64 -0.78 -3.03 -4.12
C GLY A 64 -1.72 -3.94 -3.30
N THR A 65 -2.60 -3.37 -2.49
CA THR A 65 -3.61 -4.13 -1.74
C THR A 65 -4.70 -4.69 -2.65
N VAL A 66 -5.02 -4.00 -3.74
CA VAL A 66 -5.98 -4.51 -4.74
C VAL A 66 -5.43 -5.76 -5.39
N LEU A 67 -4.18 -5.73 -5.81
CA LEU A 67 -3.51 -6.90 -6.37
C LEU A 67 -3.38 -8.02 -5.34
N GLY A 68 -2.92 -7.70 -4.11
CA GLY A 68 -2.76 -8.65 -3.02
C GLY A 68 -4.06 -9.37 -2.66
N MET A 69 -5.17 -8.65 -2.52
CA MET A 69 -6.49 -9.26 -2.22
C MET A 69 -6.98 -10.19 -3.33
N ASN A 70 -6.75 -9.84 -4.59
CA ASN A 70 -7.07 -10.73 -5.71
C ASN A 70 -6.23 -12.01 -5.67
N LEU A 71 -4.93 -11.93 -5.34
CA LEU A 71 -4.08 -13.11 -5.15
C LEU A 71 -4.56 -13.98 -3.97
N VAL A 72 -4.95 -13.37 -2.85
CA VAL A 72 -5.57 -14.07 -1.70
C VAL A 72 -6.81 -14.87 -2.13
N LYS A 73 -7.62 -14.33 -3.02
CA LYS A 73 -8.81 -15.00 -3.55
C LYS A 73 -8.45 -16.16 -4.48
N GLU A 74 -7.46 -15.96 -5.36
CA GLU A 74 -7.18 -16.87 -6.47
C GLU A 74 -6.20 -17.98 -6.12
N ILE A 75 -5.17 -17.70 -5.32
CA ILE A 75 -4.10 -18.63 -4.97
C ILE A 75 -3.84 -18.73 -3.45
N PRO A 76 -4.88 -18.87 -2.60
CA PRO A 76 -4.72 -18.88 -1.15
C PRO A 76 -3.79 -19.99 -0.66
N GLN A 77 -3.65 -21.09 -1.41
CA GLN A 77 -2.78 -22.21 -1.07
C GLN A 77 -1.28 -21.89 -1.11
N LEU A 78 -0.87 -20.82 -1.80
CA LEU A 78 0.53 -20.39 -1.91
C LEU A 78 0.86 -19.25 -0.94
N ILE A 79 -0.13 -18.74 -0.21
CA ILE A 79 0.01 -17.60 0.69
C ILE A 79 -0.16 -18.06 2.14
N GLU A 80 0.82 -17.77 2.98
CA GLU A 80 0.77 -18.08 4.42
C GLU A 80 -0.15 -17.12 5.16
N ALA A 81 0.07 -15.81 4.93
CA ALA A 81 -0.81 -14.74 5.40
C ALA A 81 -0.66 -13.50 4.51
N TYR A 82 -1.65 -12.64 4.57
CA TYR A 82 -1.69 -11.38 3.85
C TYR A 82 -1.66 -10.19 4.82
N PHE A 83 -0.86 -9.18 4.47
CA PHE A 83 -0.81 -7.89 5.16
C PHE A 83 -1.22 -6.78 4.20
N GLY A 84 -2.29 -6.09 4.51
CA GLY A 84 -2.76 -4.92 3.75
C GLY A 84 -2.43 -3.63 4.51
N ILE A 85 -1.54 -2.80 3.95
CA ILE A 85 -1.16 -1.50 4.52
C ILE A 85 -1.87 -0.42 3.70
N GLY A 86 -2.65 0.45 4.36
CA GLY A 86 -3.52 1.39 3.63
C GLY A 86 -4.44 0.63 2.67
N GLN A 87 -5.21 -0.30 3.23
CA GLN A 87 -6.03 -1.26 2.46
C GLN A 87 -7.15 -0.57 1.68
N VAL A 88 -7.13 -0.71 0.39
CA VAL A 88 -8.25 -0.34 -0.49
C VAL A 88 -9.43 -1.28 -0.23
N VAL A 89 -10.57 -0.74 0.13
CA VAL A 89 -11.81 -1.51 0.38
C VAL A 89 -12.85 -1.23 -0.72
N ASN A 90 -13.21 0.03 -0.89
CA ASN A 90 -14.15 0.50 -1.88
C ASN A 90 -13.80 1.96 -2.23
N PRO A 91 -13.08 2.21 -3.32
CA PRO A 91 -12.61 3.55 -3.67
C PRO A 91 -13.73 4.57 -3.80
N SER A 92 -14.87 4.20 -4.37
CA SER A 92 -16.00 5.11 -4.54
C SER A 92 -16.57 5.59 -3.20
N LYS A 93 -16.61 4.72 -2.18
CA LYS A 93 -17.00 5.09 -0.82
C LYS A 93 -15.93 5.91 -0.12
N SER A 94 -14.65 5.51 -0.27
CA SER A 94 -13.52 6.27 0.29
C SER A 94 -13.43 7.68 -0.29
N ASP A 95 -13.66 7.85 -1.59
CA ASP A 95 -13.64 9.16 -2.25
C ASP A 95 -14.75 10.09 -1.72
N LEU A 96 -15.92 9.55 -1.36
CA LEU A 96 -17.01 10.32 -0.74
C LEU A 96 -16.59 10.83 0.65
N GLU A 97 -16.07 9.94 1.51
CA GLU A 97 -15.59 10.29 2.84
C GLU A 97 -14.43 11.31 2.76
N LEU A 98 -13.51 11.09 1.85
CA LEU A 98 -12.39 12.01 1.59
C LEU A 98 -12.88 13.39 1.12
N TYR A 99 -13.87 13.45 0.23
CA TYR A 99 -14.45 14.71 -0.23
C TYR A 99 -15.06 15.50 0.93
N GLU A 100 -15.84 14.85 1.79
CA GLU A 100 -16.45 15.50 2.97
C GLU A 100 -15.37 15.99 3.93
N TRP A 101 -14.38 15.17 4.21
CA TRP A 101 -13.24 15.57 5.03
C TRP A 101 -12.47 16.76 4.45
N LEU A 102 -12.23 16.80 3.12
CA LEU A 102 -11.57 17.93 2.45
C LEU A 102 -12.35 19.23 2.62
N ILE A 103 -13.68 19.18 2.53
CA ILE A 103 -14.54 20.36 2.75
C ILE A 103 -14.33 20.91 4.17
N ASP A 104 -14.35 20.05 5.16
CA ASP A 104 -14.20 20.43 6.56
C ASP A 104 -12.77 20.92 6.87
N GLU A 105 -11.76 20.22 6.37
CA GLU A 105 -10.34 20.59 6.55
C GLU A 105 -10.06 21.96 5.95
N TYR A 106 -10.47 22.22 4.70
CA TYR A 106 -10.25 23.50 4.06
C TYR A 106 -11.10 24.64 4.65
N ALA A 107 -12.28 24.34 5.15
CA ALA A 107 -13.09 25.31 5.89
C ALA A 107 -12.41 25.71 7.20
N SER A 108 -11.79 24.75 7.91
CA SER A 108 -11.12 24.99 9.20
C SER A 108 -9.94 25.96 9.10
N ILE A 109 -9.25 25.94 7.96
CA ILE A 109 -8.11 26.85 7.68
C ILE A 109 -8.50 28.12 6.89
N GLY A 110 -9.81 28.35 6.67
CA GLY A 110 -10.32 29.54 6.00
C GLY A 110 -10.13 29.58 4.50
N ALA A 111 -9.86 28.46 3.83
CA ALA A 111 -9.68 28.35 2.39
C ALA A 111 -11.04 28.37 1.63
N ASN A 112 -11.84 29.41 1.88
CA ASN A 112 -13.23 29.50 1.44
C ASN A 112 -13.43 29.39 -0.08
N GLU A 113 -12.50 29.92 -0.89
CA GLU A 113 -12.58 29.82 -2.35
C GLU A 113 -12.48 28.37 -2.83
N LEU A 114 -11.56 27.59 -2.24
CA LEU A 114 -11.41 26.17 -2.57
C LEU A 114 -12.61 25.35 -2.10
N VAL A 115 -13.13 25.63 -0.90
CA VAL A 115 -14.36 25.00 -0.39
C VAL A 115 -15.52 25.27 -1.35
N LEU A 116 -15.68 26.51 -1.81
CA LEU A 116 -16.74 26.86 -2.77
C LEU A 116 -16.55 26.12 -4.10
N ALA A 117 -15.33 26.06 -4.61
CA ALA A 117 -15.02 25.32 -5.84
C ALA A 117 -15.32 23.83 -5.74
N LEU A 118 -14.93 23.17 -4.63
CA LEU A 118 -15.24 21.78 -4.35
C LEU A 118 -16.75 21.54 -4.26
N LYS A 119 -17.49 22.39 -3.54
CA LYS A 119 -18.96 22.30 -3.44
C LYS A 119 -19.67 22.50 -4.78
N GLN A 120 -19.18 23.40 -5.63
CA GLN A 120 -19.73 23.61 -6.98
C GLN A 120 -19.47 22.41 -7.91
N MET A 121 -18.36 21.71 -7.70
CA MET A 121 -18.01 20.52 -8.45
C MET A 121 -18.90 19.31 -8.07
N GLY A 122 -19.38 19.26 -6.83
CA GLY A 122 -20.18 18.18 -6.28
C GLY A 122 -19.37 16.95 -5.90
N TYR A 123 -20.07 15.85 -5.62
CA TYR A 123 -19.45 14.60 -5.18
C TYR A 123 -18.73 13.83 -6.31
N PRO A 124 -17.65 13.08 -5.97
CA PRO A 124 -17.07 12.12 -6.91
C PRO A 124 -18.07 10.98 -7.26
N PRO A 125 -17.86 10.24 -8.35
CA PRO A 125 -16.72 10.30 -9.28
C PRO A 125 -16.86 11.38 -10.36
N TYR A 126 -15.72 11.98 -10.73
CA TYR A 126 -15.69 13.08 -11.69
C TYR A 126 -15.41 12.62 -13.11
N GLN A 127 -16.26 13.04 -14.06
CA GLN A 127 -16.09 12.79 -15.48
C GLN A 127 -15.25 13.89 -16.19
N LYS A 128 -15.26 15.10 -15.65
CA LYS A 128 -14.51 16.23 -16.22
C LYS A 128 -13.08 16.22 -15.72
N VAL A 129 -12.11 16.28 -16.63
CA VAL A 129 -10.67 16.33 -16.30
C VAL A 129 -10.36 17.45 -15.32
N ALA A 130 -10.91 18.65 -15.54
CA ALA A 130 -10.69 19.77 -14.63
C ALA A 130 -11.16 19.51 -13.18
N HIS A 131 -12.23 18.73 -13.00
CA HIS A 131 -12.70 18.33 -11.66
C HIS A 131 -11.77 17.29 -11.03
N GLN A 132 -11.28 16.32 -11.82
CA GLN A 132 -10.30 15.33 -11.35
C GLN A 132 -9.00 16.02 -10.93
N GLU A 133 -8.50 16.97 -11.73
CA GLU A 133 -7.31 17.77 -11.42
C GLU A 133 -7.48 18.59 -10.15
N LEU A 134 -8.63 19.27 -9.99
CA LEU A 134 -8.92 20.04 -8.79
C LEU A 134 -8.99 19.16 -7.54
N PHE A 135 -9.66 18.01 -7.63
CA PHE A 135 -9.76 17.05 -6.53
C PHE A 135 -8.38 16.49 -6.15
N THR A 136 -7.60 16.03 -7.13
CA THR A 136 -6.24 15.55 -6.91
C THR A 136 -5.35 16.61 -6.27
N LYS A 137 -5.45 17.87 -6.73
CA LYS A 137 -4.71 18.98 -6.14
C LYS A 137 -5.15 19.26 -4.70
N ALA A 138 -6.44 19.21 -4.43
CA ALA A 138 -6.97 19.37 -3.07
C ALA A 138 -6.44 18.27 -2.16
N ILE A 139 -6.49 17.00 -2.56
CA ILE A 139 -5.94 15.87 -1.81
C ILE A 139 -4.44 16.08 -1.52
N THR A 140 -3.66 16.38 -2.55
CA THR A 140 -2.20 16.53 -2.42
C THR A 140 -1.81 17.65 -1.45
N ASN A 141 -2.57 18.74 -1.43
CA ASN A 141 -2.27 19.90 -0.59
C ASN A 141 -2.90 19.84 0.81
N SER A 142 -3.84 18.94 1.06
CA SER A 142 -4.53 18.83 2.34
C SER A 142 -3.72 18.12 3.44
N GLY A 143 -2.66 17.41 3.08
CA GLY A 143 -1.96 16.50 4.00
C GLY A 143 -2.63 15.13 4.18
N ALA A 144 -3.64 14.78 3.36
CA ALA A 144 -4.31 13.48 3.42
C ALA A 144 -3.33 12.30 3.25
N TYR A 145 -2.29 12.47 2.46
CA TYR A 145 -1.23 11.47 2.35
C TYR A 145 -0.34 11.42 3.59
N ILE A 146 -0.10 12.58 4.21
CA ILE A 146 0.84 12.72 5.31
C ILE A 146 0.35 13.84 6.20
N LYS A 147 -0.13 13.49 7.38
CA LYS A 147 -0.50 14.47 8.39
C LYS A 147 0.72 14.88 9.19
N MET A 148 0.91 16.18 9.34
CA MET A 148 1.90 16.72 10.25
C MET A 148 1.34 16.67 11.66
N HIS A 149 1.73 15.68 12.44
CA HIS A 149 1.54 15.69 13.89
C HIS A 149 2.78 16.27 14.55
N ASP A 150 2.59 17.24 15.42
CA ASP A 150 3.62 17.78 16.33
C ASP A 150 4.89 18.34 15.67
N GLY A 151 4.77 18.92 14.46
CA GLY A 151 5.90 19.56 13.77
C GLY A 151 6.90 18.60 13.12
N VAL A 152 6.59 17.31 13.07
CA VAL A 152 7.33 16.35 12.26
C VAL A 152 6.96 16.59 10.80
N ALA A 153 7.97 16.95 10.00
CA ALA A 153 7.77 17.24 8.58
C ALA A 153 7.10 16.06 7.88
N GLY A 154 5.97 16.33 7.25
CA GLY A 154 5.34 15.42 6.29
C GLY A 154 6.33 14.98 5.21
N LEU A 155 5.87 14.19 4.23
CA LEU A 155 6.72 13.71 3.14
C LEU A 155 7.46 14.90 2.52
N ASN A 156 8.73 15.00 2.80
CA ASN A 156 9.58 15.96 2.14
C ASN A 156 9.82 15.44 0.72
N ILE A 157 8.95 15.88 -0.22
CA ILE A 157 9.01 15.43 -1.63
C ILE A 157 10.43 15.62 -2.18
N SER A 158 11.12 16.72 -1.81
CA SER A 158 12.49 16.96 -2.25
C SER A 158 13.48 15.95 -1.66
N LYS A 159 13.29 15.52 -0.41
CA LYS A 159 14.07 14.45 0.21
C LYS A 159 13.79 13.10 -0.47
N TRP A 160 12.53 12.82 -0.77
CA TRP A 160 12.15 11.59 -1.47
C TRP A 160 12.72 11.53 -2.89
N ILE A 161 12.65 12.62 -3.64
CA ILE A 161 13.32 12.76 -4.94
C ILE A 161 14.84 12.55 -4.79
N ALA A 162 15.47 13.22 -3.82
CA ALA A 162 16.89 13.06 -3.57
C ALA A 162 17.28 11.62 -3.22
N GLN A 163 16.46 10.92 -2.43
CA GLN A 163 16.66 9.51 -2.09
C GLN A 163 16.58 8.61 -3.33
N ALA A 164 15.60 8.83 -4.22
CA ALA A 164 15.50 8.05 -5.46
C ALA A 164 16.74 8.22 -6.34
N PHE A 165 17.22 9.45 -6.53
CA PHE A 165 18.43 9.73 -7.31
C PHE A 165 19.75 9.32 -6.63
N SER A 166 19.75 9.12 -5.33
CA SER A 166 20.92 8.63 -4.56
C SER A 166 20.85 7.14 -4.22
N SER A 167 19.80 6.45 -4.64
CA SER A 167 19.64 5.02 -4.40
C SER A 167 20.75 4.24 -5.12
N PRO A 168 21.46 3.33 -4.44
CA PRO A 168 22.46 2.47 -5.09
C PRO A 168 21.80 1.45 -6.04
N ASP A 169 20.50 1.24 -5.90
CA ASP A 169 19.74 0.24 -6.65
C ASP A 169 19.17 0.78 -7.96
N LEU A 170 19.18 2.10 -8.18
CA LEU A 170 18.63 2.76 -9.36
C LEU A 170 19.70 3.56 -10.10
N SER A 171 19.75 3.43 -11.42
CA SER A 171 20.44 4.41 -12.26
C SER A 171 19.66 5.74 -12.26
N ILE A 172 20.33 6.83 -12.64
CA ILE A 172 19.69 8.15 -12.79
C ILE A 172 18.49 8.09 -13.75
N LYS A 173 18.60 7.29 -14.81
CA LYS A 173 17.51 7.08 -15.78
C LYS A 173 16.33 6.38 -15.11
N GLU A 174 16.55 5.28 -14.41
CA GLU A 174 15.51 4.53 -13.69
C GLU A 174 14.83 5.37 -12.60
N ALA A 175 15.61 6.15 -11.83
CA ALA A 175 15.06 7.09 -10.85
C ALA A 175 14.13 8.13 -11.50
N TYR A 176 14.55 8.72 -12.64
CA TYR A 176 13.74 9.65 -13.39
C TYR A 176 12.47 8.99 -13.94
N GLU A 177 12.58 7.81 -14.52
CA GLU A 177 11.44 7.06 -15.07
C GLU A 177 10.44 6.69 -13.97
N THR A 178 10.93 6.20 -12.83
CA THR A 178 10.11 5.87 -11.66
C THR A 178 9.33 7.07 -11.14
N LEU A 179 10.00 8.21 -10.99
CA LEU A 179 9.39 9.41 -10.40
C LEU A 179 8.45 10.15 -11.32
N PHE A 180 8.75 10.20 -12.63
CA PHE A 180 8.09 11.15 -13.53
C PHE A 180 7.37 10.51 -14.73
N LYS A 181 7.70 9.26 -15.10
CA LYS A 181 7.09 8.61 -16.25
C LYS A 181 6.08 7.52 -15.90
N THR A 182 6.40 6.70 -14.91
CA THR A 182 5.60 5.50 -14.57
C THR A 182 4.16 5.86 -14.22
N SER A 183 3.97 6.71 -13.23
CA SER A 183 2.63 7.05 -12.72
C SER A 183 1.78 7.72 -13.79
N HIS A 184 2.35 8.65 -14.55
CA HIS A 184 1.61 9.34 -15.62
C HIS A 184 1.17 8.37 -16.71
N LYS A 185 2.06 7.52 -17.21
CA LYS A 185 1.76 6.61 -18.32
C LYS A 185 0.80 5.50 -17.90
N VAL A 186 1.03 4.88 -16.76
CA VAL A 186 0.19 3.80 -16.25
C VAL A 186 -1.22 4.30 -15.93
N LEU A 187 -1.33 5.44 -15.24
CA LEU A 187 -2.64 5.99 -14.85
C LEU A 187 -3.44 6.56 -16.03
N THR A 188 -2.77 7.17 -17.02
CA THR A 188 -3.47 7.82 -18.14
C THR A 188 -3.69 6.94 -19.36
N GLN A 189 -2.88 5.88 -19.53
CA GLN A 189 -2.89 5.03 -20.71
C GLN A 189 -3.31 3.59 -20.44
N SER A 190 -3.69 3.24 -19.22
CA SER A 190 -4.20 1.91 -18.87
C SER A 190 -5.63 1.97 -18.32
N ASN A 191 -6.30 0.83 -18.29
CA ASN A 191 -7.62 0.70 -17.67
C ASN A 191 -7.52 0.52 -16.14
N LEU A 192 -6.32 0.51 -15.56
CA LEU A 192 -6.10 0.25 -14.14
C LEU A 192 -6.86 1.20 -13.23
N TRP A 193 -7.02 2.45 -13.62
CA TRP A 193 -7.80 3.41 -12.83
C TRP A 193 -9.28 3.06 -12.80
N ALA A 194 -9.85 2.64 -13.92
CA ALA A 194 -11.23 2.18 -13.98
C ALA A 194 -11.42 0.87 -13.22
N GLU A 195 -10.47 -0.06 -13.33
CA GLU A 195 -10.46 -1.33 -12.59
C GLU A 195 -10.34 -1.10 -11.08
N LEU A 196 -9.50 -0.14 -10.65
CA LEU A 196 -9.40 0.27 -9.25
C LEU A 196 -10.74 0.81 -8.72
N ASN A 197 -11.37 1.73 -9.46
CA ASN A 197 -12.63 2.33 -9.06
C ASN A 197 -13.82 1.35 -9.05
N ALA A 198 -13.67 0.20 -9.68
CA ALA A 198 -14.66 -0.88 -9.67
C ALA A 198 -14.51 -1.82 -8.45
N VAL A 199 -13.49 -1.66 -7.63
CA VAL A 199 -13.27 -2.50 -6.43
C VAL A 199 -14.36 -2.27 -5.39
N GLN A 200 -14.93 -3.38 -4.89
CA GLN A 200 -15.97 -3.42 -3.86
C GLN A 200 -15.72 -4.59 -2.90
N PHE A 201 -14.53 -4.63 -2.25
CA PHE A 201 -14.15 -5.74 -1.38
C PHE A 201 -15.08 -5.90 -0.17
N ASP A 202 -15.68 -4.82 0.31
CA ASP A 202 -16.68 -4.83 1.38
C ASP A 202 -17.96 -5.61 1.01
N GLU A 203 -18.18 -5.86 -0.27
CA GLU A 203 -19.32 -6.62 -0.80
C GLU A 203 -18.86 -8.00 -1.34
N ASP A 204 -17.75 -8.04 -2.10
CA ASP A 204 -17.29 -9.20 -2.86
C ASP A 204 -16.37 -10.16 -2.07
N MET A 205 -15.73 -9.67 -0.99
CA MET A 205 -14.70 -10.41 -0.25
C MET A 205 -15.02 -10.42 1.24
N THR A 206 -16.01 -11.21 1.65
CA THR A 206 -16.38 -11.35 3.06
C THR A 206 -15.91 -12.65 3.70
N ASN A 207 -15.42 -13.63 2.90
CA ASN A 207 -14.95 -14.91 3.40
C ASN A 207 -13.61 -15.28 2.74
N LEU A 208 -12.54 -15.28 3.51
CA LEU A 208 -11.17 -15.54 3.06
C LEU A 208 -10.62 -16.82 3.71
N LYS A 209 -9.72 -17.49 3.00
CA LYS A 209 -9.25 -18.84 3.38
C LYS A 209 -7.91 -18.83 4.12
N ILE A 210 -7.27 -17.68 4.26
CA ILE A 210 -5.97 -17.51 4.90
C ILE A 210 -6.02 -16.45 5.97
N PRO A 211 -5.05 -16.38 6.88
CA PRO A 211 -4.92 -15.27 7.84
C PRO A 211 -4.75 -13.91 7.14
N ILE A 212 -5.44 -12.89 7.65
CA ILE A 212 -5.49 -11.54 7.08
C ILE A 212 -5.21 -10.51 8.16
N TYR A 213 -4.29 -9.61 7.86
CA TYR A 213 -3.88 -8.54 8.78
C TYR A 213 -3.90 -7.20 8.07
N PHE A 214 -4.46 -6.18 8.72
CA PHE A 214 -4.49 -4.84 8.17
C PHE A 214 -3.70 -3.85 9.02
N ILE A 215 -3.10 -2.87 8.38
CA ILE A 215 -2.38 -1.78 9.01
C ILE A 215 -2.82 -0.49 8.35
N SER A 216 -3.26 0.49 9.15
CA SER A 216 -3.75 1.77 8.64
C SER A 216 -3.33 2.90 9.57
N GLY A 217 -3.05 4.08 9.00
CA GLY A 217 -2.90 5.28 9.79
C GLY A 217 -4.24 5.75 10.36
N VAL A 218 -4.21 6.38 11.53
CA VAL A 218 -5.40 6.95 12.17
C VAL A 218 -6.03 8.04 11.30
N ASP A 219 -5.23 8.73 10.51
CA ASP A 219 -5.63 9.81 9.61
C ASP A 219 -5.58 9.38 8.12
N ASP A 220 -5.70 8.08 7.82
CA ASP A 220 -5.80 7.61 6.44
C ASP A 220 -7.22 7.85 5.90
N TYR A 221 -7.37 8.96 5.18
CA TYR A 221 -8.59 9.31 4.45
C TYR A 221 -8.55 8.90 2.97
N ILE A 222 -7.37 8.49 2.46
CA ILE A 222 -7.21 7.98 1.08
C ILE A 222 -7.82 6.58 0.97
N CYS A 223 -7.39 5.69 1.88
CA CYS A 223 -7.99 4.37 2.05
C CYS A 223 -8.70 4.35 3.42
N SER A 224 -9.94 4.83 3.43
CA SER A 224 -10.68 5.09 4.67
C SER A 224 -10.53 3.97 5.71
N LYS A 225 -9.91 4.32 6.85
CA LYS A 225 -9.79 3.39 7.98
C LYS A 225 -11.16 2.99 8.55
N ASP A 226 -12.12 3.91 8.48
CA ASP A 226 -13.46 3.66 9.03
C ASP A 226 -14.20 2.65 8.16
N LEU A 227 -14.08 2.75 6.85
CA LEU A 227 -14.59 1.77 5.90
C LEU A 227 -13.87 0.42 6.06
N LEU A 228 -12.55 0.42 6.28
CA LEU A 228 -11.79 -0.78 6.60
C LEU A 228 -12.32 -1.46 7.87
N GLN A 229 -12.56 -0.71 8.94
CA GLN A 229 -13.08 -1.24 10.19
C GLN A 229 -14.49 -1.82 10.03
N GLN A 230 -15.36 -1.14 9.26
CA GLN A 230 -16.72 -1.65 8.95
C GLN A 230 -16.66 -2.96 8.17
N TRP A 231 -15.80 -3.06 7.17
CA TRP A 231 -15.59 -4.30 6.41
C TRP A 231 -14.98 -5.40 7.29
N PHE A 232 -13.97 -5.07 8.11
CA PHE A 232 -13.31 -6.00 9.02
C PHE A 232 -14.31 -6.70 9.96
N GLN A 233 -15.35 -6.01 10.44
CA GLN A 233 -16.38 -6.63 11.28
C GLN A 233 -17.12 -7.77 10.56
N LYS A 234 -17.35 -7.62 9.26
CA LYS A 234 -18.09 -8.59 8.42
C LYS A 234 -17.17 -9.69 7.87
N LEU A 235 -15.87 -9.40 7.76
CA LEU A 235 -14.88 -10.28 7.17
C LEU A 235 -14.72 -11.55 8.01
N GLN A 236 -14.73 -12.71 7.35
CA GLN A 236 -14.41 -14.01 7.93
C GLN A 236 -13.08 -14.50 7.37
N ALA A 237 -12.18 -14.91 8.26
CA ALA A 237 -10.88 -15.48 7.92
C ALA A 237 -10.44 -16.42 9.06
N PRO A 238 -9.54 -17.37 8.81
CA PRO A 238 -9.02 -18.28 9.86
C PRO A 238 -8.42 -17.52 11.05
N LYS A 239 -7.73 -16.43 10.77
CA LYS A 239 -7.22 -15.46 11.74
C LYS A 239 -7.28 -14.08 11.11
N LYS A 240 -7.65 -13.07 11.86
CA LYS A 240 -7.66 -11.68 11.40
C LYS A 240 -7.36 -10.74 12.55
N ASP A 241 -6.59 -9.70 12.23
CA ASP A 241 -6.31 -8.61 13.17
C ASP A 241 -6.04 -7.33 12.39
N TYR A 242 -6.04 -6.18 13.08
CA TYR A 242 -5.63 -4.92 12.47
C TYR A 242 -4.92 -4.02 13.47
N LEU A 243 -3.99 -3.22 12.96
CA LEU A 243 -3.23 -2.22 13.69
C LEU A 243 -3.57 -0.82 13.18
N ILE A 244 -3.97 0.08 14.07
CA ILE A 244 -4.11 1.50 13.75
C ILE A 244 -2.91 2.25 14.32
N LEU A 245 -2.22 2.97 13.45
CA LEU A 245 -1.00 3.71 13.72
C LEU A 245 -1.32 5.17 14.06
N SER A 246 -0.95 5.63 15.22
CA SER A 246 -1.42 6.89 15.82
C SER A 246 -0.78 8.16 15.24
N HIS A 247 0.36 8.03 14.53
CA HIS A 247 1.10 9.16 13.94
C HIS A 247 1.14 9.08 12.40
N SER A 248 0.33 8.21 11.81
CA SER A 248 0.31 7.95 10.37
C SER A 248 -1.00 8.41 9.74
N ALA A 249 -0.90 8.88 8.49
CA ALA A 249 -2.00 9.02 7.56
C ALA A 249 -1.90 7.86 6.53
N HIS A 250 -2.08 8.15 5.22
CA HIS A 250 -1.92 7.12 4.21
C HIS A 250 -0.50 6.56 4.13
N TYR A 251 0.52 7.44 4.24
CA TYR A 251 1.91 7.00 4.39
C TYR A 251 2.26 6.79 5.87
N ILE A 252 2.99 5.71 6.11
CA ILE A 252 3.42 5.36 7.46
C ILE A 252 4.51 6.33 7.94
N SER A 253 4.28 6.93 9.09
CA SER A 253 5.25 7.79 9.77
C SER A 253 6.45 6.98 10.26
N THR A 254 7.63 7.59 10.24
CA THR A 254 8.84 7.00 10.82
C THR A 254 8.70 6.72 12.32
N GLN A 255 7.80 7.42 13.02
CA GLN A 255 7.50 7.18 14.43
C GLN A 255 6.72 5.86 14.63
N ASP A 256 5.92 5.46 13.66
CA ASP A 256 5.09 4.26 13.70
C ASP A 256 5.73 3.03 13.05
N GLU A 257 6.84 3.22 12.29
CA GLU A 257 7.56 2.10 11.65
C GLU A 257 7.94 0.98 12.64
N PRO A 258 8.44 1.26 13.87
CA PRO A 258 8.73 0.20 14.83
C PRO A 258 7.49 -0.61 15.21
N SER A 259 6.37 0.05 15.50
CA SER A 259 5.11 -0.61 15.86
C SER A 259 4.57 -1.48 14.73
N MET A 260 4.66 -1.00 13.48
CA MET A 260 4.29 -1.77 12.29
C MET A 260 5.19 -3.02 12.12
N ASN A 261 6.51 -2.84 12.25
CA ASN A 261 7.46 -3.94 12.13
C ASN A 261 7.27 -4.99 13.22
N ASP A 262 7.02 -4.57 14.47
CA ASP A 262 6.77 -5.47 15.60
C ASP A 262 5.48 -6.26 15.39
N PHE A 263 4.42 -5.65 14.91
CA PHE A 263 3.19 -6.33 14.56
C PHE A 263 3.41 -7.43 13.50
N ILE A 264 4.12 -7.10 12.41
CA ILE A 264 4.44 -8.08 11.36
C ILE A 264 5.34 -9.20 11.90
N LYS A 265 6.41 -8.87 12.65
CA LYS A 265 7.32 -9.86 13.25
C LYS A 265 6.61 -10.80 14.20
N GLN A 266 5.74 -10.29 15.04
CA GLN A 266 4.96 -11.14 15.96
C GLN A 266 4.18 -12.21 15.18
N ILE A 267 3.51 -11.83 14.10
CA ILE A 267 2.71 -12.74 13.28
C ILE A 267 3.60 -13.76 12.56
N ILE A 268 4.72 -13.33 12.00
CA ILE A 268 5.69 -14.24 11.35
C ILE A 268 6.24 -15.25 12.38
N ASN A 269 6.60 -14.80 13.57
CA ASN A 269 7.16 -15.65 14.62
C ASN A 269 6.14 -16.63 15.20
N GLU A 270 4.85 -16.34 15.18
CA GLU A 270 3.82 -17.30 15.58
C GLU A 270 3.77 -18.52 14.65
N VAL A 271 4.05 -18.32 13.36
CA VAL A 271 4.06 -19.41 12.37
C VAL A 271 5.43 -20.08 12.28
N TYR A 272 6.49 -19.30 12.32
CA TYR A 272 7.88 -19.73 12.28
C TYR A 272 8.64 -19.21 13.49
N PRO A 273 8.53 -19.86 14.67
CA PRO A 273 9.27 -19.43 15.84
C PRO A 273 10.76 -19.38 15.53
N THR A 274 11.38 -18.23 15.71
CA THR A 274 12.85 -18.12 15.66
C THR A 274 13.41 -19.08 16.70
N LYS A 275 14.14 -20.12 16.28
CA LYS A 275 14.91 -20.93 17.20
C LYS A 275 15.90 -19.98 17.85
N GLU A 276 15.80 -19.78 19.17
CA GLU A 276 16.91 -19.18 19.92
C GLU A 276 18.16 -19.94 19.51
N ILE A 277 19.07 -19.25 18.85
CA ILE A 277 20.43 -19.76 18.68
C ILE A 277 20.99 -19.72 20.09
N LYS A 278 20.85 -20.84 20.81
CA LYS A 278 21.62 -21.04 22.01
C LYS A 278 23.05 -21.07 21.52
N ASP A 279 23.80 -20.01 21.85
CA ASP A 279 25.24 -19.98 21.71
C ASP A 279 25.82 -21.19 22.44
N GLU A 280 26.08 -22.25 21.71
CA GLU A 280 27.02 -23.31 22.13
C GLU A 280 28.45 -22.76 22.00
N ALA A 281 28.71 -21.67 22.68
CA ALA A 281 30.08 -21.23 22.97
C ALA A 281 30.48 -21.76 24.35
N GLY A 282 30.46 -23.06 24.49
CA GLY A 282 31.25 -23.76 25.51
C GLY A 282 32.69 -23.91 25.05
N LEU A 283 33.40 -22.80 24.95
CA LEU A 283 34.88 -22.84 24.90
C LEU A 283 35.41 -23.05 26.30
N ASN A 284 35.71 -24.31 26.61
CA ASN A 284 36.66 -24.64 27.67
C ASN A 284 38.04 -24.08 27.31
N GLU A 285 38.41 -23.03 27.97
CA GLU A 285 39.82 -22.72 28.15
C GLU A 285 40.43 -23.81 29.08
N VAL A 286 41.29 -24.64 28.54
CA VAL A 286 42.20 -25.46 29.28
C VAL A 286 43.60 -25.25 28.74
N ASN A 287 44.37 -24.58 29.57
CA ASN A 287 45.86 -24.46 29.65
C ASN A 287 46.65 -24.01 28.42
#